data_624aa07b4a3a6d6569a1265616ac45b1
#
_entry.id   624aa07b4a3a6d6569a1265616ac45b1
#
_cell.length_a   1.000
_cell.length_b   1.000
_cell.length_c   1.000
_cell.angle_alpha   90.00
_cell.angle_beta   90.00
_cell.angle_gamma   90.00
#
_symmetry.space_group_name_H-M   'P 1'
#
loop_
_entity.id
_entity.type
_entity.pdbx_description
1 polymer ?
#
loop_
_entity_poly.entity_id
_entity_poly.type
_entity_poly.pdbx_seq_one_letter_code
_entity_poly.pdbx_strand_id
1 'polypeptide(L)'
;MEDKKHRLMSEINMVPFVDIVLVLLIIFMISAPLMYRGIDINLPQSSVNTIKQEQRIMLAVDRNLNLFVDGEGVSINGLEATIQKKRRPGSDTTVYLKADKAVPYGTIITVMDVVKKMGIDKLGMVTEPLEEVR
;
A
#
# COMPACT_ATOMS: atom_id res chain seq x y z
N MET A 1 35.04 3.51 65.14
CA MET A 1 34.38 2.36 64.57
C MET A 1 33.00 2.67 64.03
N GLU A 2 32.37 3.69 64.46
CA GLU A 2 31.11 4.14 63.90
C GLU A 2 31.21 4.65 62.46
N ASP A 3 32.33 5.21 62.08
CA ASP A 3 32.58 5.71 60.75
C ASP A 3 32.57 4.64 59.67
N LYS A 4 32.96 3.42 60.00
CA LYS A 4 32.91 2.32 59.03
C LYS A 4 31.50 1.87 58.74
N LYS A 5 30.58 1.95 59.68
CA LYS A 5 29.17 1.64 59.47
C LYS A 5 28.49 2.70 58.64
N HIS A 6 28.81 3.94 58.84
CA HIS A 6 28.29 5.04 58.04
C HIS A 6 28.78 4.99 56.60
N ARG A 7 30.00 4.60 56.34
CA ARG A 7 30.53 4.44 54.99
C ARG A 7 29.85 3.30 54.24
N LEU A 8 29.54 2.20 54.87
CA LEU A 8 28.84 1.09 54.28
C LEU A 8 27.39 1.41 53.96
N MET A 9 26.76 2.28 54.73
CA MET A 9 25.40 2.73 54.48
C MET A 9 25.30 3.88 53.46
N SER A 10 26.35 4.69 53.32
CA SER A 10 26.41 5.79 52.39
C SER A 10 26.88 5.38 50.99
N GLU A 11 27.53 4.24 50.87
CA GLU A 11 27.87 3.70 49.56
C GLU A 11 26.65 3.00 48.98
N ILE A 12 25.98 3.70 48.08
CA ILE A 12 24.96 3.10 47.27
C ILE A 12 25.65 2.09 46.36
N ASN A 13 25.24 0.84 46.51
CA ASN A 13 25.75 -0.19 45.64
C ASN A 13 25.23 0.06 44.22
N MET A 14 26.10 0.58 43.37
CA MET A 14 25.75 0.95 41.98
C MET A 14 25.59 -0.27 41.10
N VAL A 15 26.10 -1.43 41.52
CA VAL A 15 26.05 -2.62 40.65
C VAL A 15 24.62 -3.07 40.33
N PRO A 16 23.69 -3.20 41.30
CA PRO A 16 22.30 -3.52 40.97
C PRO A 16 21.61 -2.44 40.12
N PHE A 17 21.94 -1.19 40.35
CA PHE A 17 21.39 -0.08 39.60
C PHE A 17 21.85 -0.12 38.15
N VAL A 18 23.13 -0.31 37.91
CA VAL A 18 23.70 -0.44 36.55
C VAL A 18 23.13 -1.66 35.86
N ASP A 19 22.92 -2.76 36.56
CA ASP A 19 22.34 -3.96 35.99
C ASP A 19 20.90 -3.69 35.47
N ILE A 20 20.09 -3.03 36.26
CA ILE A 20 18.73 -2.65 35.87
C ILE A 20 18.76 -1.74 34.61
N VAL A 21 19.62 -0.76 34.59
CA VAL A 21 19.76 0.14 33.47
C VAL A 21 20.22 -0.58 32.21
N LEU A 22 21.17 -1.49 32.33
CA LEU A 22 21.64 -2.30 31.22
C LEU A 22 20.55 -3.21 30.68
N VAL A 23 19.76 -3.83 31.51
CA VAL A 23 18.65 -4.69 31.11
C VAL A 23 17.59 -3.86 30.37
N LEU A 24 17.24 -2.70 30.88
CA LEU A 24 16.32 -1.81 30.22
C LEU A 24 16.85 -1.37 28.86
N LEU A 25 18.12 -1.05 28.77
CA LEU A 25 18.76 -0.68 27.52
C LEU A 25 18.67 -1.82 26.49
N ILE A 26 18.93 -3.03 26.88
CA ILE A 26 18.84 -4.20 26.03
C ILE A 26 17.40 -4.43 25.59
N ILE A 27 16.43 -4.29 26.49
CA ILE A 27 15.01 -4.41 26.18
C ILE A 27 14.61 -3.38 25.12
N PHE A 28 15.00 -2.12 25.29
CA PHE A 28 14.71 -1.07 24.31
C PHE A 28 15.41 -1.33 22.98
N MET A 29 16.63 -1.85 23.03
CA MET A 29 17.39 -2.17 21.83
C MET A 29 16.73 -3.27 21.01
N ILE A 30 16.13 -4.26 21.65
CA ILE A 30 15.39 -5.34 20.98
C ILE A 30 14.02 -4.86 20.51
N SER A 31 13.36 -4.00 21.29
CA SER A 31 12.00 -3.55 21.03
C SER A 31 11.93 -2.49 19.94
N ALA A 32 12.93 -1.64 19.82
CA ALA A 32 12.94 -0.54 18.86
C ALA A 32 12.78 -0.99 17.39
N PRO A 33 13.52 -2.00 16.91
CA PRO A 33 13.31 -2.50 15.54
C PRO A 33 11.94 -3.12 15.33
N LEU A 34 11.32 -3.67 16.36
CA LEU A 34 9.97 -4.25 16.27
C LEU A 34 8.90 -3.18 16.08
N MET A 35 9.10 -2.00 16.65
CA MET A 35 8.21 -0.87 16.46
C MET A 35 8.29 -0.29 15.05
N TYR A 36 9.48 -0.33 14.45
CA TYR A 36 9.69 0.20 13.10
C TYR A 36 9.15 -0.71 12.01
N ARG A 37 9.10 -1.98 12.24
CA ARG A 37 8.68 -2.93 11.22
C ARG A 37 7.17 -3.05 11.08
N GLY A 38 6.39 -2.39 11.93
CA GLY A 38 4.98 -2.70 11.96
C GLY A 38 4.80 -4.24 12.01
N ILE A 39 3.74 -4.71 12.44
CA ILE A 39 3.51 -6.15 12.52
C ILE A 39 3.64 -6.73 11.12
N ASP A 40 4.81 -7.27 10.77
CA ASP A 40 4.90 -8.22 9.69
C ASP A 40 4.11 -9.44 10.13
N ILE A 41 2.85 -9.37 9.86
CA ILE A 41 2.04 -10.56 9.94
C ILE A 41 2.49 -11.40 8.76
N ASN A 42 3.41 -12.30 9.01
CA ASN A 42 3.62 -13.43 8.12
C ASN A 42 2.31 -14.20 8.13
N LEU A 43 1.43 -13.79 7.24
CA LEU A 43 0.27 -14.60 6.94
C LEU A 43 0.81 -15.99 6.56
N PRO A 44 0.36 -17.05 7.24
CA PRO A 44 0.80 -18.37 6.87
C PRO A 44 0.49 -18.53 5.38
N GLN A 45 1.54 -18.67 4.62
CA GLN A 45 1.39 -19.09 3.24
C GLN A 45 0.78 -20.47 3.27
N SER A 46 -0.52 -20.53 3.22
CA SER A 46 -1.13 -21.82 2.92
C SER A 46 -0.69 -22.15 1.49
N SER A 47 -0.05 -23.25 1.34
CA SER A 47 0.44 -23.77 0.05
C SER A 47 -0.66 -23.95 -1.00
N VAL A 48 -1.90 -23.67 -0.64
CA VAL A 48 -3.08 -23.80 -1.49
C VAL A 48 -3.52 -22.45 -2.07
N ASN A 49 -3.08 -21.36 -1.46
CA ASN A 49 -3.40 -20.03 -1.94
C ASN A 49 -2.17 -19.42 -2.63
N THR A 50 -2.07 -19.67 -3.90
CA THR A 50 -1.46 -18.69 -4.77
C THR A 50 -2.31 -17.42 -4.62
N ILE A 51 -1.91 -16.54 -3.74
CA ILE A 51 -2.44 -15.19 -3.73
C ILE A 51 -1.98 -14.61 -5.05
N LYS A 52 -2.87 -14.58 -6.00
CA LYS A 52 -2.61 -13.91 -7.27
C LYS A 52 -2.33 -12.46 -6.92
N GLN A 53 -1.15 -12.00 -7.23
CA GLN A 53 -0.80 -10.61 -7.03
C GLN A 53 -1.81 -9.75 -7.77
N GLU A 54 -2.48 -8.89 -7.04
CA GLU A 54 -3.43 -7.98 -7.62
C GLU A 54 -2.68 -6.90 -8.41
N GLN A 55 -2.96 -6.82 -9.70
CA GLN A 55 -2.43 -5.78 -10.56
C GLN A 55 -3.48 -4.71 -10.76
N ARG A 56 -3.10 -3.47 -10.59
CA ARG A 56 -3.97 -2.32 -10.79
C ARG A 56 -3.54 -1.57 -12.04
N ILE A 57 -4.47 -1.35 -12.93
CA ILE A 57 -4.27 -0.51 -14.11
C ILE A 57 -5.19 0.69 -13.97
N MET A 58 -4.63 1.88 -14.06
CA MET A 58 -5.39 3.12 -13.98
C MET A 58 -5.65 3.66 -15.37
N LEU A 59 -6.91 3.73 -15.75
CA LEU A 59 -7.35 4.41 -16.95
C LEU A 59 -7.86 5.79 -16.59
N ALA A 60 -7.52 6.76 -17.41
CA ALA A 60 -8.02 8.12 -17.25
C ALA A 60 -8.54 8.64 -18.57
N VAL A 61 -9.64 9.37 -18.52
CA VAL A 61 -10.20 10.07 -19.68
C VAL A 61 -10.33 11.54 -19.29
N ASP A 62 -9.68 12.41 -20.04
CA ASP A 62 -9.77 13.84 -19.79
C ASP A 62 -10.99 14.45 -20.52
N ARG A 63 -11.24 15.74 -20.29
CA ARG A 63 -12.35 16.44 -20.90
C ARG A 63 -12.27 16.55 -22.43
N ASN A 64 -11.07 16.39 -22.99
CA ASN A 64 -10.83 16.39 -24.43
C ASN A 64 -10.94 14.98 -25.03
N LEU A 65 -11.38 14.01 -24.24
CA LEU A 65 -11.53 12.60 -24.61
C LEU A 65 -10.19 11.90 -24.89
N ASN A 66 -9.11 12.41 -24.34
CA ASN A 66 -7.82 11.74 -24.38
C ASN A 66 -7.78 10.62 -23.34
N LEU A 67 -7.32 9.46 -23.77
CA LEU A 67 -7.19 8.29 -22.92
C LEU A 67 -5.75 8.15 -22.41
N PHE A 68 -5.62 7.82 -21.16
CA PHE A 68 -4.33 7.56 -20.54
C PHE A 68 -4.37 6.22 -19.78
N VAL A 69 -3.34 5.43 -19.97
CA VAL A 69 -3.13 4.18 -19.21
C VAL A 69 -1.90 4.38 -18.36
N ASP A 70 -2.08 4.38 -17.02
CA ASP A 70 -1.02 4.66 -16.05
C ASP A 70 -0.23 5.94 -16.36
N GLY A 71 -0.92 6.98 -16.84
CA GLY A 71 -0.32 8.26 -17.20
C GLY A 71 0.22 8.36 -18.62
N GLU A 72 0.21 7.27 -19.37
CA GLU A 72 0.67 7.25 -20.77
C GLU A 72 -0.51 7.43 -21.72
N GLY A 73 -0.41 8.42 -22.63
CA GLY A 73 -1.46 8.68 -23.61
C GLY A 73 -1.60 7.58 -24.63
N VAL A 74 -2.84 7.12 -24.85
CA VAL A 74 -3.16 6.07 -25.82
C VAL A 74 -4.39 6.45 -26.63
N SER A 75 -4.50 5.92 -27.85
CA SER A 75 -5.72 6.03 -28.65
C SER A 75 -6.70 4.93 -28.24
N ILE A 76 -7.99 5.13 -28.56
CA ILE A 76 -9.01 4.12 -28.30
C ILE A 76 -8.68 2.79 -29.01
N ASN A 77 -8.12 2.87 -30.19
CA ASN A 77 -7.72 1.67 -30.95
C ASN A 77 -6.47 1.00 -30.38
N GLY A 78 -5.61 1.75 -29.68
CA GLY A 78 -4.42 1.23 -29.04
C GLY A 78 -4.63 0.80 -27.58
N LEU A 79 -5.80 1.05 -27.02
CA LEU A 79 -6.11 0.80 -25.63
C LEU A 79 -5.96 -0.69 -25.28
N GLU A 80 -6.56 -1.55 -26.07
CA GLU A 80 -6.50 -3.00 -25.85
C GLU A 80 -5.05 -3.51 -25.86
N ALA A 81 -4.27 -3.11 -26.87
CA ALA A 81 -2.88 -3.52 -26.99
C ALA A 81 -2.03 -3.03 -25.79
N THR A 82 -2.27 -1.80 -25.35
CA THR A 82 -1.53 -1.22 -24.23
C THR A 82 -1.85 -1.93 -22.93
N ILE A 83 -3.11 -2.23 -22.67
CA ILE A 83 -3.53 -2.97 -21.48
C ILE A 83 -2.96 -4.38 -21.52
N GLN A 84 -2.99 -5.01 -22.67
CA GLN A 84 -2.48 -6.37 -22.85
C GLN A 84 -0.97 -6.46 -22.54
N LYS A 85 -0.20 -5.46 -22.93
CA LYS A 85 1.23 -5.36 -22.62
C LYS A 85 1.49 -5.20 -21.12
N LYS A 86 0.63 -4.47 -20.44
CA LYS A 86 0.77 -4.21 -19.00
C LYS A 86 0.26 -5.35 -18.14
N ARG A 87 -0.62 -6.14 -18.68
CA ARG A 87 -1.24 -7.25 -17.97
C ARG A 87 -0.23 -8.35 -17.69
N ARG A 88 -0.07 -8.71 -16.43
CA ARG A 88 0.84 -9.79 -16.03
C ARG A 88 0.11 -11.13 -16.06
N PRO A 89 0.69 -12.17 -16.70
CA PRO A 89 0.09 -13.50 -16.66
C PRO A 89 0.01 -14.02 -15.22
N GLY A 90 -1.14 -14.61 -14.86
CA GLY A 90 -1.35 -15.20 -13.55
C GLY A 90 -1.70 -14.22 -12.43
N SER A 91 -1.80 -12.92 -12.71
CA SER A 91 -2.26 -11.94 -11.73
C SER A 91 -3.72 -11.54 -12.00
N ASP A 92 -4.46 -11.25 -10.93
CA ASP A 92 -5.77 -10.65 -11.04
C ASP A 92 -5.61 -9.19 -11.40
N THR A 93 -6.12 -8.81 -12.56
CA THR A 93 -6.04 -7.43 -13.03
C THR A 93 -7.32 -6.70 -12.68
N THR A 94 -7.20 -5.59 -11.97
CA THR A 94 -8.30 -4.68 -11.71
C THR A 94 -8.04 -3.39 -12.45
N VAL A 95 -9.01 -2.92 -13.21
CA VAL A 95 -8.93 -1.68 -13.95
C VAL A 95 -9.76 -0.62 -13.24
N TYR A 96 -9.15 0.49 -12.93
CA TYR A 96 -9.82 1.65 -12.36
C TYR A 96 -9.94 2.73 -13.42
N LEU A 97 -11.15 3.21 -13.62
CA LEU A 97 -11.44 4.28 -14.58
C LEU A 97 -11.66 5.58 -13.83
N LYS A 98 -10.84 6.56 -14.16
CA LYS A 98 -10.99 7.93 -13.71
C LYS A 98 -11.40 8.79 -14.92
N ALA A 99 -12.50 9.48 -14.83
CA ALA A 99 -12.98 10.34 -15.92
C ALA A 99 -13.29 11.74 -15.41
N ASP A 100 -13.00 12.73 -16.24
CA ASP A 100 -13.44 14.09 -15.98
C ASP A 100 -14.98 14.15 -16.03
N LYS A 101 -15.56 14.97 -15.18
CA LYS A 101 -17.02 15.14 -15.11
C LYS A 101 -17.67 15.57 -16.43
N ALA A 102 -16.89 16.21 -17.32
CA ALA A 102 -17.36 16.65 -18.61
C ALA A 102 -17.37 15.54 -19.67
N VAL A 103 -16.81 14.37 -19.36
CA VAL A 103 -16.77 13.24 -20.30
C VAL A 103 -18.18 12.66 -20.48
N PRO A 104 -18.66 12.51 -21.73
CA PRO A 104 -19.95 11.89 -21.96
C PRO A 104 -20.01 10.46 -21.45
N TYR A 105 -21.15 10.09 -20.91
CA TYR A 105 -21.38 8.73 -20.39
C TYR A 105 -21.14 7.65 -21.46
N GLY A 106 -21.51 7.92 -22.71
CA GLY A 106 -21.27 7.00 -23.81
C GLY A 106 -19.80 6.69 -24.04
N THR A 107 -18.92 7.65 -23.84
CA THR A 107 -17.46 7.43 -23.93
C THR A 107 -16.98 6.49 -22.85
N ILE A 108 -17.47 6.68 -21.64
CA ILE A 108 -17.14 5.81 -20.50
C ILE A 108 -17.57 4.37 -20.78
N ILE A 109 -18.77 4.18 -21.29
CA ILE A 109 -19.30 2.86 -21.64
C ILE A 109 -18.46 2.20 -22.73
N THR A 110 -18.05 2.97 -23.74
CA THR A 110 -17.18 2.45 -24.80
C THR A 110 -15.84 1.94 -24.24
N VAL A 111 -15.22 2.71 -23.38
CA VAL A 111 -13.96 2.33 -22.75
C VAL A 111 -14.13 1.08 -21.86
N MET A 112 -15.18 1.05 -21.08
CA MET A 112 -15.47 -0.10 -20.21
C MET A 112 -15.75 -1.37 -21.04
N ASP A 113 -16.41 -1.23 -22.17
CA ASP A 113 -16.71 -2.34 -23.05
C ASP A 113 -15.44 -2.96 -23.64
N VAL A 114 -14.48 -2.13 -24.05
CA VAL A 114 -13.18 -2.59 -24.51
C VAL A 114 -12.48 -3.41 -23.41
N VAL A 115 -12.50 -2.93 -22.19
CA VAL A 115 -11.88 -3.61 -21.06
C VAL A 115 -12.58 -4.93 -20.76
N LYS A 116 -13.89 -4.96 -20.78
CA LYS A 116 -14.66 -6.19 -20.55
C LYS A 116 -14.41 -7.24 -21.62
N LYS A 117 -14.27 -6.85 -22.86
CA LYS A 117 -13.96 -7.78 -23.96
C LYS A 117 -12.60 -8.46 -23.80
N MET A 118 -11.71 -7.88 -23.02
CA MET A 118 -10.42 -8.47 -22.68
C MET A 118 -10.50 -9.52 -21.56
N GLY A 119 -11.69 -9.76 -21.03
CA GLY A 119 -11.89 -10.71 -19.93
C GLY A 119 -11.56 -10.16 -18.56
N ILE A 120 -11.46 -8.85 -18.42
CA ILE A 120 -11.22 -8.21 -17.12
C ILE A 120 -12.58 -7.94 -16.47
N ASP A 121 -12.88 -8.66 -15.40
CA ASP A 121 -14.17 -8.56 -14.70
C ASP A 121 -14.16 -7.52 -13.59
N LYS A 122 -12.98 -7.23 -13.05
CA LYS A 122 -12.83 -6.28 -11.95
C LYS A 122 -12.63 -4.87 -12.47
N LEU A 123 -13.72 -4.11 -12.51
CA LEU A 123 -13.74 -2.73 -12.93
C LEU A 123 -14.16 -1.85 -11.77
N GLY A 124 -13.38 -0.83 -11.48
CA GLY A 124 -13.72 0.16 -10.48
C GLY A 124 -13.76 1.55 -11.10
N MET A 125 -14.61 2.42 -10.59
CA MET A 125 -14.57 3.83 -10.91
C MET A 125 -13.95 4.59 -9.77
N VAL A 126 -12.97 5.43 -10.08
CA VAL A 126 -12.41 6.34 -9.11
C VAL A 126 -13.19 7.64 -9.18
N THR A 127 -13.92 7.90 -8.12
CA THR A 127 -14.65 9.17 -7.99
C THR A 127 -13.88 10.07 -7.06
N GLU A 128 -13.63 11.28 -7.48
CA GLU A 128 -13.15 12.29 -6.57
C GLU A 128 -14.30 12.69 -5.64
N PRO A 129 -14.01 12.87 -4.32
CA PRO A 129 -15.05 13.38 -3.46
C PRO A 129 -15.56 14.69 -4.03
N LEU A 130 -16.87 14.78 -4.23
CA LEU A 130 -17.51 15.99 -4.68
C LEU A 130 -17.11 17.11 -3.72
N GLU A 131 -16.28 18.02 -4.21
CA GLU A 131 -16.12 19.27 -3.52
C GLU A 131 -17.52 19.90 -3.42
N GLU A 132 -17.85 20.28 -2.19
CA GLU A 132 -19.11 20.88 -1.82
C GLU A 132 -19.85 21.54 -2.97
N VAL A 133 -20.96 20.91 -3.38
CA VAL A 133 -21.93 21.54 -4.24
C VAL A 133 -22.56 22.66 -3.45
N ARG A 134 -22.13 23.86 -3.72
CA ARG A 134 -22.79 25.04 -3.17
C ARG A 134 -23.99 25.43 -4.02
#